data_614025d61f29610de4b54f66ee06d4b2
#
_entry.id   614025d61f29610de4b54f66ee06d4b2
#
_cell.length_a   1.000
_cell.length_b   1.000
_cell.length_c   1.000
_cell.angle_alpha   90.00
_cell.angle_beta   90.00
_cell.angle_gamma   90.00
#
_symmetry.space_group_name_H-M   'P 1'
#
loop_
_entity.id
_entity.type
_entity.pdbx_description
1 polymer ?
#
loop_
_entity_poly.entity_id
_entity_poly.type
_entity_poly.pdbx_seq_one_letter_code
_entity_poly.pdbx_strand_id
1 'polypeptide(L)'
;NVAIQSGKTYEGSSNQTRAPDNADIPVSLVVSGTLDKNNKIVSAGTLVMSGHASYSGSTDVINGATLVVDGIIDNDVQSDATATVAGRGVVGSLTSRGTLSPGDDLSPDNRIGTFHVKSQLKLEAGSSLVLDVGEHTIDQIIVGNLSQDQTSSLTLLAKSGQESNAEAPLNITIRTGQYVDQTIILSPTLFFPGLNAGDEILEQVKDAELSWGGGITFEFVTNQDGSFEMHRVENSMQRVGETVSLSQDAMRRAQKLDAVIQADGILSGTAAEFASAVDILSENLREGFTESDRQLVATTLENAFASTKADSHLAFDAAAMSRSIRLREVTALSPLTDLYATDVIPEASLVVERANMDGAKSFQSTRTILSAGARRSFGDWALGWKVGGYYDDIEISGPDKGNAQGVFASVSAMREFGAGMRLFGQALLGYGVEDRTRYVSDFYGSKRLDTTTHAVSLGASIGIGRKFAPDRIALSFMPYAQLSWDGIHRDDVRESDSLVAQEYEDELLSVAALEAGLAFKTRSSAASPTGNLFLEGRIAYRNRFHVNGDETYTWTGIRDETNVEFFDNRHAAAAQCKIGWVSSTGHEFALMLDGEAGDSGDERWGASLRWTKHF
;
A
#
# COMPACT_ATOMS: atom_id res chain seq x y z
N ASN A 1 -12.24 33.93 16.28
CA ASN A 1 -12.13 33.01 15.13
C ASN A 1 -11.20 31.87 15.52
N VAL A 2 -11.71 30.66 15.56
CA VAL A 2 -10.91 29.45 15.72
C VAL A 2 -10.72 28.89 14.31
N ALA A 3 -9.48 28.89 13.80
CA ALA A 3 -9.14 28.27 12.53
C ALA A 3 -8.66 26.85 12.80
N ILE A 4 -9.28 25.87 12.15
CA ILE A 4 -8.90 24.46 12.23
C ILE A 4 -7.94 24.17 11.09
N GLN A 5 -6.80 23.56 11.42
CA GLN A 5 -5.84 23.14 10.39
C GLN A 5 -6.35 21.92 9.63
N SER A 6 -6.22 21.95 8.33
CA SER A 6 -6.64 20.88 7.43
C SER A 6 -5.93 19.56 7.70
N GLY A 7 -6.59 18.44 7.44
CA GLY A 7 -6.03 17.09 7.62
C GLY A 7 -5.95 16.62 9.07
N LYS A 8 -6.63 17.29 10.01
CA LYS A 8 -6.69 16.86 11.42
C LYS A 8 -8.12 16.87 11.92
N THR A 9 -8.45 15.88 12.73
CA THR A 9 -9.70 15.84 13.50
C THR A 9 -9.47 16.48 14.86
N TYR A 10 -10.36 17.35 15.26
CA TYR A 10 -10.30 18.02 16.57
C TYR A 10 -11.58 17.70 17.35
N GLU A 11 -11.41 17.24 18.57
CA GLU A 11 -12.51 17.10 19.53
C GLU A 11 -12.52 18.32 20.45
N GLY A 12 -13.62 19.05 20.46
CA GLY A 12 -13.82 20.21 21.31
C GLY A 12 -14.93 19.98 22.33
N SER A 13 -14.61 19.92 23.62
CA SER A 13 -15.56 20.10 24.70
C SER A 13 -15.47 21.54 25.19
N SER A 14 -16.43 22.39 24.85
CA SER A 14 -16.39 23.75 25.36
C SER A 14 -17.13 23.84 26.68
N ASN A 15 -16.39 24.01 27.77
CA ASN A 15 -16.88 24.75 28.93
C ASN A 15 -16.59 26.22 28.66
N GLN A 16 -17.59 26.92 28.17
CA GLN A 16 -17.70 28.37 28.09
C GLN A 16 -16.51 29.18 27.55
N THR A 17 -16.69 29.71 26.38
CA THR A 17 -16.15 31.05 26.10
C THR A 17 -17.29 32.07 26.25
N ARG A 18 -17.55 32.51 27.46
CA ARG A 18 -18.26 33.75 27.68
C ARG A 18 -17.32 34.89 27.28
N ALA A 19 -17.70 35.65 26.28
CA ALA A 19 -17.04 36.91 25.98
C ALA A 19 -17.10 37.80 27.24
N PRO A 20 -16.02 38.57 27.53
CA PRO A 20 -16.07 39.51 28.62
C PRO A 20 -17.22 40.53 28.41
N ASP A 21 -17.83 40.99 29.51
CA ASP A 21 -19.03 41.80 29.58
C ASP A 21 -19.04 43.16 28.83
N ASN A 22 -18.20 43.32 27.84
CA ASN A 22 -18.07 44.52 27.05
C ASN A 22 -17.96 44.17 25.56
N ALA A 23 -19.02 43.81 24.95
CA ALA A 23 -19.18 44.14 23.52
C ALA A 23 -20.23 43.29 22.85
N ASP A 24 -21.09 43.94 22.16
CA ASP A 24 -21.87 43.45 21.03
C ASP A 24 -21.03 43.00 19.84
N ILE A 25 -19.85 42.41 20.06
CA ILE A 25 -19.04 41.83 18.99
C ILE A 25 -19.41 40.33 18.88
N PRO A 26 -20.10 39.93 17.80
CA PRO A 26 -20.45 38.52 17.61
C PRO A 26 -19.18 37.68 17.47
N VAL A 27 -19.05 36.67 18.30
CA VAL A 27 -18.00 35.65 18.16
C VAL A 27 -18.54 34.58 17.24
N SER A 28 -17.93 34.38 16.08
CA SER A 28 -18.29 33.36 15.12
C SER A 28 -17.25 32.24 15.09
N LEU A 29 -17.68 31.02 14.83
CA LEU A 29 -16.82 29.87 14.59
C LEU A 29 -16.74 29.63 13.08
N VAL A 30 -15.51 29.50 12.54
CA VAL A 30 -15.30 29.12 11.15
C VAL A 30 -14.55 27.79 11.11
N VAL A 31 -15.17 26.79 10.51
CA VAL A 31 -14.60 25.47 10.24
C VAL A 31 -14.28 25.43 8.75
N SER A 32 -13.00 25.37 8.40
CA SER A 32 -12.57 25.52 7.01
C SER A 32 -11.49 24.52 6.62
N GLY A 33 -11.61 23.97 5.43
CA GLY A 33 -10.50 23.31 4.76
C GLY A 33 -9.45 24.29 4.25
N THR A 34 -8.37 23.80 3.70
CA THR A 34 -7.29 24.60 3.11
C THR A 34 -7.46 24.66 1.61
N LEU A 35 -7.32 25.86 1.05
CA LEU A 35 -7.31 26.10 -0.39
C LEU A 35 -5.89 26.35 -0.90
N ASP A 36 -5.61 25.93 -2.12
CA ASP A 36 -4.41 26.34 -2.85
C ASP A 36 -4.55 27.76 -3.43
N LYS A 37 -3.49 28.24 -4.07
CA LYS A 37 -3.47 29.54 -4.74
C LYS A 37 -4.49 29.72 -5.88
N ASN A 38 -5.11 28.63 -6.32
CA ASN A 38 -6.14 28.59 -7.38
C ASN A 38 -7.54 28.39 -6.81
N ASN A 39 -7.72 28.51 -5.49
CA ASN A 39 -8.97 28.24 -4.74
C ASN A 39 -9.45 26.79 -4.85
N LYS A 40 -8.55 25.83 -5.10
CA LYS A 40 -8.87 24.40 -5.05
C LYS A 40 -8.65 23.87 -3.64
N ILE A 41 -9.58 23.06 -3.14
CA ILE A 41 -9.45 22.41 -1.83
C ILE A 41 -8.27 21.43 -1.88
N VAL A 42 -7.29 21.62 -1.00
CA VAL A 42 -6.08 20.78 -0.91
C VAL A 42 -6.20 19.80 0.24
N SER A 43 -6.96 20.15 1.28
CA SER A 43 -7.19 19.30 2.42
C SER A 43 -8.45 19.75 3.17
N ALA A 44 -9.27 18.79 3.54
CA ALA A 44 -10.45 18.98 4.39
C ALA A 44 -10.05 18.86 5.87
N GLY A 45 -10.79 19.54 6.74
CA GLY A 45 -10.65 19.44 8.19
C GLY A 45 -11.95 19.00 8.83
N THR A 46 -11.88 18.22 9.90
CA THR A 46 -13.06 17.80 10.66
C THR A 46 -13.01 18.38 12.06
N LEU A 47 -14.11 19.00 12.50
CA LEU A 47 -14.33 19.42 13.88
C LEU A 47 -15.47 18.62 14.48
N VAL A 48 -15.20 17.92 15.58
CA VAL A 48 -16.21 17.26 16.40
C VAL A 48 -16.57 18.13 17.60
N MET A 49 -17.84 18.49 17.74
CA MET A 49 -18.39 19.29 18.84
C MET A 49 -19.23 18.40 19.74
N SER A 50 -18.65 17.93 20.84
CA SER A 50 -19.31 17.04 21.81
C SER A 50 -19.88 17.78 23.06
N GLY A 51 -19.58 19.07 23.21
CA GLY A 51 -20.02 19.88 24.32
C GLY A 51 -21.13 20.87 23.94
N HIS A 52 -21.40 21.83 24.83
CA HIS A 52 -22.36 22.92 24.61
C HIS A 52 -21.63 24.20 24.22
N ALA A 53 -21.85 24.66 22.99
CA ALA A 53 -21.30 25.89 22.46
C ALA A 53 -22.37 27.00 22.44
N SER A 54 -22.13 28.06 23.21
CA SER A 54 -22.98 29.25 23.23
C SER A 54 -22.13 30.51 22.95
N TYR A 55 -22.19 31.01 21.74
CA TYR A 55 -21.57 32.24 21.29
C TYR A 55 -22.61 33.04 20.48
N SER A 56 -22.38 34.34 20.27
CA SER A 56 -23.40 35.23 19.71
C SER A 56 -23.42 35.29 18.18
N GLY A 57 -22.40 34.75 17.52
CA GLY A 57 -22.28 34.72 16.05
C GLY A 57 -22.65 33.39 15.41
N SER A 58 -22.51 33.26 14.10
CA SER A 58 -22.76 32.04 13.35
C SER A 58 -21.62 31.02 13.43
N THR A 59 -21.92 29.79 13.06
CA THR A 59 -20.95 28.77 12.74
C THR A 59 -20.92 28.59 11.21
N ASP A 60 -19.79 28.89 10.58
CA ASP A 60 -19.62 28.76 9.13
C ASP A 60 -18.73 27.57 8.81
N VAL A 61 -19.25 26.62 8.01
CA VAL A 61 -18.53 25.41 7.56
C VAL A 61 -18.26 25.55 6.07
N ILE A 62 -17.00 25.65 5.69
CA ILE A 62 -16.63 26.04 4.33
C ILE A 62 -15.42 25.24 3.81
N ASN A 63 -15.22 25.30 2.48
CA ASN A 63 -14.03 24.78 1.80
C ASN A 63 -13.77 23.29 2.06
N GLY A 64 -14.80 22.46 1.97
CA GLY A 64 -14.70 21.02 2.14
C GLY A 64 -14.55 20.53 3.59
N ALA A 65 -14.72 21.43 4.57
CA ALA A 65 -14.65 21.03 5.97
C ALA A 65 -15.88 20.24 6.40
N THR A 66 -15.70 19.41 7.43
CA THR A 66 -16.78 18.67 8.10
C THR A 66 -16.94 19.15 9.53
N LEU A 67 -18.18 19.45 9.91
CA LEU A 67 -18.58 19.72 11.28
C LEU A 67 -19.45 18.58 11.77
N VAL A 68 -18.97 17.82 12.75
CA VAL A 68 -19.76 16.80 13.46
C VAL A 68 -20.27 17.39 14.76
N VAL A 69 -21.61 17.47 14.91
CA VAL A 69 -22.26 18.02 16.09
C VAL A 69 -22.85 16.87 16.91
N ASP A 70 -22.13 16.44 17.94
CA ASP A 70 -22.60 15.47 18.93
C ASP A 70 -23.07 16.16 20.25
N GLY A 71 -22.88 17.46 20.30
CA GLY A 71 -23.29 18.31 21.40
C GLY A 71 -24.39 19.31 21.02
N ILE A 72 -24.29 20.51 21.52
CA ILE A 72 -25.27 21.58 21.29
C ILE A 72 -24.56 22.84 20.77
N ILE A 73 -25.03 23.36 19.65
CA ILE A 73 -24.68 24.68 19.12
C ILE A 73 -25.95 25.54 19.14
N ASP A 74 -26.03 26.52 20.03
CA ASP A 74 -27.27 27.31 20.19
C ASP A 74 -27.56 28.27 19.02
N ASN A 75 -26.56 28.51 18.16
CA ASN A 75 -26.60 29.51 17.11
C ASN A 75 -26.84 28.92 15.73
N ASP A 76 -26.85 29.83 14.74
CA ASP A 76 -27.02 29.48 13.34
C ASP A 76 -25.76 28.79 12.79
N VAL A 77 -25.98 27.65 12.13
CA VAL A 77 -24.95 26.93 11.37
C VAL A 77 -25.20 27.13 9.88
N GLN A 78 -24.16 27.50 9.14
CA GLN A 78 -24.22 27.67 7.70
C GLN A 78 -23.12 26.82 7.04
N SER A 79 -23.44 26.08 5.97
CA SER A 79 -22.47 25.33 5.19
C SER A 79 -22.47 25.76 3.74
N ASP A 80 -21.26 25.85 3.15
CA ASP A 80 -21.11 26.06 1.70
C ASP A 80 -21.35 24.74 0.92
N ALA A 81 -21.35 24.84 -0.41
CA ALA A 81 -21.65 23.71 -1.30
C ALA A 81 -20.65 22.54 -1.23
N THR A 82 -19.49 22.73 -0.61
CA THR A 82 -18.44 21.73 -0.51
C THR A 82 -18.31 21.14 0.90
N ALA A 83 -19.02 21.71 1.87
CA ALA A 83 -18.90 21.37 3.28
C ALA A 83 -19.92 20.31 3.71
N THR A 84 -19.63 19.64 4.82
CA THR A 84 -20.50 18.63 5.44
C THR A 84 -20.86 19.04 6.87
N VAL A 85 -22.13 18.91 7.21
CA VAL A 85 -22.62 18.97 8.60
C VAL A 85 -23.17 17.60 8.96
N ALA A 86 -22.66 17.02 10.04
CA ALA A 86 -23.01 15.67 10.49
C ALA A 86 -23.22 15.63 12.01
N GLY A 87 -23.60 14.46 12.55
CA GLY A 87 -23.69 14.23 13.98
C GLY A 87 -25.09 13.93 14.48
N ARG A 88 -25.22 13.83 15.83
CA ARG A 88 -26.45 13.47 16.54
C ARG A 88 -26.86 14.57 17.53
N GLY A 89 -26.27 15.71 17.39
CA GLY A 89 -26.46 16.82 18.30
C GLY A 89 -27.58 17.76 17.89
N VAL A 90 -27.53 18.97 18.45
CA VAL A 90 -28.55 19.98 18.33
C VAL A 90 -27.95 21.29 17.85
N VAL A 91 -28.57 21.93 16.85
CA VAL A 91 -28.21 23.27 16.38
C VAL A 91 -29.37 24.25 16.52
N GLY A 92 -29.08 25.53 16.62
CA GLY A 92 -30.12 26.59 16.69
C GLY A 92 -30.92 26.68 15.40
N SER A 93 -30.23 26.94 14.29
CA SER A 93 -30.76 26.82 12.93
C SER A 93 -29.67 26.22 12.00
N LEU A 94 -30.07 25.70 10.86
CA LEU A 94 -29.14 25.20 9.82
C LEU A 94 -29.55 25.71 8.45
N THR A 95 -28.62 26.36 7.76
CA THR A 95 -28.70 26.64 6.32
C THR A 95 -27.60 25.89 5.62
N SER A 96 -27.93 24.86 4.82
CA SER A 96 -26.96 24.06 4.11
C SER A 96 -27.06 24.20 2.61
N ARG A 97 -25.91 24.43 1.96
CA ARG A 97 -25.70 24.28 0.51
C ARG A 97 -24.94 23.02 0.18
N GLY A 98 -24.28 22.43 1.18
CA GLY A 98 -23.47 21.23 1.08
C GLY A 98 -24.23 19.99 1.53
N THR A 99 -23.53 19.09 2.19
CA THR A 99 -24.09 17.82 2.68
C THR A 99 -24.56 17.93 4.12
N LEU A 100 -25.76 17.40 4.40
CA LEU A 100 -26.25 17.11 5.75
C LEU A 100 -26.33 15.59 5.91
N SER A 101 -25.64 15.04 6.92
CA SER A 101 -25.61 13.62 7.24
C SER A 101 -25.86 13.42 8.74
N PRO A 102 -27.08 13.08 9.17
CA PRO A 102 -27.31 12.67 10.55
C PRO A 102 -26.43 11.49 10.91
N GLY A 103 -26.01 11.40 12.19
CA GLY A 103 -25.04 10.38 12.59
C GLY A 103 -23.59 10.84 12.45
N ASP A 104 -22.66 9.94 12.75
CA ASP A 104 -21.22 10.22 12.74
C ASP A 104 -20.46 9.09 12.02
N ASP A 105 -19.95 9.38 10.84
CA ASP A 105 -19.15 8.44 10.05
C ASP A 105 -17.76 8.15 10.65
N LEU A 106 -17.35 8.88 11.69
CA LEU A 106 -16.07 8.63 12.37
C LEU A 106 -16.10 7.39 13.27
N SER A 107 -17.28 6.89 13.60
CA SER A 107 -17.46 5.69 14.42
C SER A 107 -18.57 4.80 13.85
N PRO A 108 -18.31 3.52 13.57
CA PRO A 108 -19.32 2.59 13.07
C PRO A 108 -20.58 2.53 13.91
N ASP A 109 -20.44 2.61 15.23
CA ASP A 109 -21.55 2.52 16.19
C ASP A 109 -22.44 3.77 16.21
N ASN A 110 -21.99 4.87 15.62
CA ASN A 110 -22.62 6.18 15.69
C ASN A 110 -23.15 6.68 14.35
N ARG A 111 -23.13 5.88 13.31
CA ARG A 111 -23.52 6.29 11.96
C ARG A 111 -24.98 6.67 11.86
N ILE A 112 -25.87 5.88 12.46
CA ILE A 112 -27.29 6.19 12.48
C ILE A 112 -27.56 7.11 13.66
N GLY A 113 -28.20 8.23 13.40
CA GLY A 113 -28.42 9.24 14.40
C GLY A 113 -29.63 10.11 14.17
N THR A 114 -29.96 10.92 15.19
CA THR A 114 -31.00 11.94 15.12
C THR A 114 -30.36 13.31 15.23
N PHE A 115 -30.48 14.11 14.20
CA PHE A 115 -30.01 15.50 14.17
C PHE A 115 -31.16 16.46 14.50
N HIS A 116 -30.94 17.36 15.44
CA HIS A 116 -31.97 18.30 15.88
C HIS A 116 -31.66 19.72 15.43
N VAL A 117 -32.63 20.37 14.83
CA VAL A 117 -32.60 21.80 14.49
C VAL A 117 -33.69 22.50 15.24
N LYS A 118 -33.34 23.42 16.18
CA LYS A 118 -34.31 24.04 17.11
C LYS A 118 -35.32 24.92 16.42
N SER A 119 -34.93 25.68 15.40
CA SER A 119 -35.80 26.71 14.82
C SER A 119 -36.03 26.52 13.33
N GLN A 120 -35.01 26.60 12.51
CA GLN A 120 -35.14 26.57 11.05
C GLN A 120 -34.10 25.66 10.41
N LEU A 121 -34.56 24.74 9.58
CA LEU A 121 -33.73 24.00 8.63
C LEU A 121 -33.99 24.56 7.22
N LYS A 122 -32.93 24.98 6.53
CA LYS A 122 -32.96 25.38 5.13
C LYS A 122 -31.95 24.60 4.35
N LEU A 123 -32.42 23.75 3.44
CA LEU A 123 -31.59 23.05 2.45
C LEU A 123 -31.72 23.82 1.13
N GLU A 124 -30.63 24.42 0.65
CA GLU A 124 -30.64 25.21 -0.58
C GLU A 124 -30.50 24.30 -1.82
N ALA A 125 -30.89 24.82 -2.99
CA ALA A 125 -30.86 24.06 -4.24
C ALA A 125 -29.48 23.43 -4.50
N GLY A 126 -29.46 22.14 -4.87
CA GLY A 126 -28.23 21.36 -5.08
C GLY A 126 -27.55 20.88 -3.79
N SER A 127 -28.14 21.08 -2.62
CA SER A 127 -27.65 20.46 -1.39
C SER A 127 -27.88 18.94 -1.40
N SER A 128 -27.12 18.24 -0.58
CA SER A 128 -27.21 16.79 -0.45
C SER A 128 -27.66 16.40 0.96
N LEU A 129 -28.51 15.40 1.04
CA LEU A 129 -28.92 14.76 2.27
C LEU A 129 -28.47 13.30 2.21
N VAL A 130 -27.65 12.87 3.17
CA VAL A 130 -27.19 11.48 3.29
C VAL A 130 -27.90 10.86 4.48
N LEU A 131 -28.62 9.77 4.26
CA LEU A 131 -29.44 9.10 5.27
C LEU A 131 -29.01 7.63 5.38
N ASP A 132 -28.69 7.20 6.59
CA ASP A 132 -28.36 5.82 6.88
C ASP A 132 -29.60 5.04 7.37
N VAL A 133 -29.79 3.86 6.79
CA VAL A 133 -30.88 2.94 7.11
C VAL A 133 -30.28 1.63 7.61
N GLY A 134 -30.49 1.32 8.88
CA GLY A 134 -30.11 0.06 9.50
C GLY A 134 -31.27 -0.92 9.61
N GLU A 135 -31.02 -2.08 10.18
CA GLU A 135 -32.02 -3.15 10.33
C GLU A 135 -33.28 -2.71 11.10
N HIS A 136 -33.08 -1.93 12.15
CA HIS A 136 -34.16 -1.47 13.03
C HIS A 136 -34.14 0.03 13.31
N THR A 137 -33.22 0.75 12.72
CA THR A 137 -33.00 2.17 12.98
C THR A 137 -32.78 2.92 11.68
N ILE A 138 -33.11 4.19 11.67
CA ILE A 138 -32.97 5.07 10.51
C ILE A 138 -32.53 6.44 10.98
N ASP A 139 -31.76 7.13 10.15
CA ASP A 139 -31.41 8.52 10.38
C ASP A 139 -32.68 9.40 10.45
N GLN A 140 -32.63 10.34 11.35
CA GLN A 140 -33.77 11.27 11.56
C GLN A 140 -33.29 12.71 11.68
N ILE A 141 -34.07 13.62 11.14
CA ILE A 141 -33.91 15.07 11.32
C ILE A 141 -35.15 15.60 11.98
N ILE A 142 -35.02 16.16 13.19
CA ILE A 142 -36.10 16.76 13.93
C ILE A 142 -35.95 18.26 13.86
N VAL A 143 -36.97 18.95 13.36
CA VAL A 143 -36.99 20.40 13.27
C VAL A 143 -38.05 20.95 14.22
N GLY A 144 -37.67 21.91 15.04
CA GLY A 144 -38.50 22.54 16.02
C GLY A 144 -38.37 21.98 17.45
N ASN A 145 -38.97 22.67 18.40
CA ASN A 145 -39.06 22.20 19.79
C ASN A 145 -40.16 21.15 19.89
N LEU A 146 -39.86 20.06 20.60
CA LEU A 146 -40.88 19.07 21.01
C LEU A 146 -42.00 19.63 21.91
N SER A 147 -41.94 20.91 22.30
CA SER A 147 -42.96 21.61 23.03
C SER A 147 -43.82 22.43 22.07
N GLN A 148 -45.12 22.27 22.13
CA GLN A 148 -46.17 22.72 21.21
C GLN A 148 -46.30 24.22 20.90
N ASP A 149 -45.32 25.08 21.21
CA ASP A 149 -45.54 26.55 21.16
C ASP A 149 -44.55 27.35 20.31
N GLN A 150 -43.72 26.75 19.46
CA GLN A 150 -42.90 27.54 18.55
C GLN A 150 -43.08 27.10 17.09
N THR A 151 -43.36 28.06 16.24
CA THR A 151 -43.43 27.92 14.79
C THR A 151 -42.03 27.54 14.26
N SER A 152 -41.79 26.24 14.13
CA SER A 152 -40.65 25.73 13.38
C SER A 152 -40.96 25.91 11.90
N SER A 153 -40.06 26.55 11.17
CA SER A 153 -40.15 26.64 9.72
C SER A 153 -39.12 25.71 9.10
N LEU A 154 -39.59 24.79 8.31
CA LEU A 154 -38.75 23.96 7.45
C LEU A 154 -38.88 24.52 6.03
N THR A 155 -37.81 25.01 5.45
CA THR A 155 -37.76 25.46 4.08
C THR A 155 -36.80 24.57 3.32
N LEU A 156 -37.30 23.65 2.56
CA LEU A 156 -36.53 22.94 1.56
C LEU A 156 -36.61 23.76 0.27
N LEU A 157 -35.45 24.04 -0.36
CA LEU A 157 -35.25 24.76 -1.60
C LEU A 157 -35.52 26.28 -1.55
N ALA A 158 -34.44 27.02 -1.64
CA ALA A 158 -34.51 28.39 -2.11
C ALA A 158 -34.60 28.37 -3.64
N LYS A 159 -35.65 28.92 -4.20
CA LYS A 159 -35.60 29.34 -5.62
C LYS A 159 -34.47 30.35 -5.75
N SER A 160 -33.42 30.00 -6.54
CA SER A 160 -32.43 30.99 -6.92
C SER A 160 -33.15 32.06 -7.75
N GLY A 161 -33.07 33.31 -7.31
CA GLY A 161 -33.78 34.45 -7.89
C GLY A 161 -33.20 34.91 -9.24
N GLN A 162 -32.72 34.02 -10.09
CA GLN A 162 -32.42 34.29 -11.49
C GLN A 162 -33.09 33.24 -12.37
N GLU A 163 -33.79 33.74 -13.36
CA GLU A 163 -34.49 33.02 -14.40
C GLU A 163 -33.53 32.13 -15.22
N SER A 164 -33.15 30.99 -14.71
CA SER A 164 -32.70 29.86 -15.51
C SER A 164 -33.62 28.66 -15.20
N ASN A 165 -34.21 28.12 -16.21
CA ASN A 165 -35.26 27.10 -16.18
C ASN A 165 -34.82 25.70 -15.72
N ALA A 166 -33.88 25.60 -14.79
CA ALA A 166 -33.50 24.34 -14.16
C ALA A 166 -33.24 24.62 -12.68
N GLU A 167 -34.23 24.34 -11.84
CA GLU A 167 -34.05 24.24 -10.39
C GLU A 167 -33.17 22.99 -10.17
N ALA A 168 -32.02 23.14 -9.50
CA ALA A 168 -31.25 21.98 -9.09
C ALA A 168 -32.00 21.25 -7.98
N PRO A 169 -32.35 19.97 -8.15
CA PRO A 169 -33.10 19.22 -7.16
C PRO A 169 -32.26 19.00 -5.88
N LEU A 170 -32.96 18.64 -4.79
CA LEU A 170 -32.32 18.11 -3.60
C LEU A 170 -31.81 16.69 -3.92
N ASN A 171 -30.54 16.43 -3.65
CA ASN A 171 -29.96 15.10 -3.79
C ASN A 171 -30.12 14.32 -2.50
N ILE A 172 -30.81 13.19 -2.52
CA ILE A 172 -30.93 12.30 -1.36
C ILE A 172 -30.16 11.02 -1.65
N THR A 173 -29.12 10.78 -0.88
CA THR A 173 -28.36 9.52 -0.91
C THR A 173 -28.76 8.65 0.28
N ILE A 174 -29.25 7.46 0.02
CA ILE A 174 -29.61 6.49 1.04
C ILE A 174 -28.51 5.43 1.11
N ARG A 175 -27.96 5.20 2.31
CA ARG A 175 -26.97 4.16 2.58
C ARG A 175 -27.62 3.07 3.43
N THR A 176 -27.49 1.81 3.01
CA THR A 176 -27.96 0.65 3.79
C THR A 176 -26.89 -0.44 3.85
N GLY A 177 -27.08 -1.39 4.75
CA GLY A 177 -26.27 -2.59 4.85
C GLY A 177 -26.90 -3.82 4.18
N GLN A 178 -26.28 -4.99 4.42
CA GLN A 178 -26.63 -6.27 3.77
C GLN A 178 -28.02 -6.84 4.14
N TYR A 179 -28.67 -6.35 5.19
CA TYR A 179 -29.91 -6.91 5.73
C TYR A 179 -31.16 -6.47 5.00
N VAL A 180 -31.01 -5.73 3.93
CA VAL A 180 -32.14 -5.30 3.13
C VAL A 180 -32.42 -6.32 2.05
N ASP A 181 -33.02 -7.44 2.45
CA ASP A 181 -33.47 -8.49 1.51
C ASP A 181 -34.92 -8.28 1.02
N GLN A 182 -35.58 -7.25 1.53
CA GLN A 182 -37.00 -7.03 1.28
C GLN A 182 -37.23 -5.65 0.67
N THR A 183 -38.37 -5.49 0.02
CA THR A 183 -38.89 -4.17 -0.32
C THR A 183 -39.06 -3.36 0.97
N ILE A 184 -38.35 -2.24 1.08
CA ILE A 184 -38.50 -1.32 2.21
C ILE A 184 -39.34 -0.13 1.73
N ILE A 185 -40.39 0.18 2.47
CA ILE A 185 -41.18 1.39 2.25
C ILE A 185 -40.61 2.47 3.17
N LEU A 186 -39.98 3.46 2.57
CA LEU A 186 -39.41 4.62 3.26
C LEU A 186 -40.35 5.81 3.10
N SER A 187 -41.05 6.17 4.16
CA SER A 187 -41.85 7.38 4.16
C SER A 187 -40.99 8.60 4.54
N PRO A 188 -41.13 9.75 3.87
CA PRO A 188 -40.49 10.99 4.29
C PRO A 188 -40.70 11.34 5.77
N THR A 189 -41.85 10.96 6.33
CA THR A 189 -42.14 11.13 7.76
C THR A 189 -41.27 10.29 8.69
N LEU A 190 -40.60 9.23 8.20
CA LEU A 190 -39.62 8.47 8.96
C LEU A 190 -38.34 9.27 9.15
N PHE A 191 -37.90 9.99 8.11
CA PHE A 191 -36.70 10.82 8.16
C PHE A 191 -36.98 12.17 8.85
N PHE A 192 -38.19 12.67 8.73
CA PHE A 192 -38.65 13.95 9.32
C PHE A 192 -39.85 13.73 10.25
N PRO A 193 -39.64 13.15 11.44
CA PRO A 193 -40.72 12.93 12.40
C PRO A 193 -41.40 14.24 12.79
N GLY A 194 -42.71 14.25 12.76
CA GLY A 194 -43.53 15.42 13.13
C GLY A 194 -44.05 16.25 11.97
N LEU A 195 -43.70 15.91 10.72
CA LEU A 195 -44.33 16.50 9.54
C LEU A 195 -45.68 15.83 9.26
N ASN A 196 -46.63 16.63 8.74
CA ASN A 196 -47.94 16.15 8.33
C ASN A 196 -48.01 15.95 6.81
N ALA A 197 -48.79 14.98 6.37
CA ALA A 197 -49.05 14.79 4.95
C ALA A 197 -49.66 16.08 4.37
N GLY A 198 -49.01 16.63 3.33
CA GLY A 198 -49.39 17.91 2.70
C GLY A 198 -48.47 19.09 3.06
N ASP A 199 -47.48 18.89 3.93
CA ASP A 199 -46.45 19.89 4.13
C ASP A 199 -45.60 20.04 2.85
N GLU A 200 -45.25 21.29 2.51
CA GLU A 200 -44.52 21.62 1.26
C GLU A 200 -43.22 20.82 1.05
N ILE A 201 -42.65 20.36 2.13
CA ILE A 201 -41.44 19.51 2.15
C ILE A 201 -41.67 18.14 1.56
N LEU A 202 -42.82 17.51 1.87
CA LEU A 202 -43.11 16.18 1.36
C LEU A 202 -43.28 16.21 -0.15
N GLU A 203 -43.79 17.32 -0.69
CA GLU A 203 -43.88 17.53 -2.14
C GLU A 203 -42.47 17.71 -2.76
N GLN A 204 -41.58 18.42 -2.05
CA GLN A 204 -40.20 18.62 -2.54
C GLN A 204 -39.33 17.35 -2.47
N VAL A 205 -39.54 16.50 -1.46
CA VAL A 205 -38.89 15.20 -1.36
C VAL A 205 -39.35 14.25 -2.47
N LYS A 206 -40.57 14.38 -2.96
CA LYS A 206 -41.07 13.62 -4.12
C LYS A 206 -40.32 13.92 -5.41
N ASP A 207 -39.85 15.17 -5.56
CA ASP A 207 -39.12 15.65 -6.73
C ASP A 207 -37.59 15.54 -6.54
N ALA A 208 -37.12 14.97 -5.42
CA ALA A 208 -35.70 14.82 -5.14
C ALA A 208 -35.06 13.75 -6.04
N GLU A 209 -33.83 13.99 -6.43
CA GLU A 209 -33.00 12.95 -7.05
C GLU A 209 -32.54 11.98 -5.97
N LEU A 210 -33.00 10.74 -6.06
CA LEU A 210 -32.63 9.67 -5.15
C LEU A 210 -31.45 8.91 -5.71
N SER A 211 -30.42 8.78 -4.91
CA SER A 211 -29.25 7.95 -5.22
C SER A 211 -28.99 6.96 -4.09
N TRP A 212 -28.30 5.92 -4.45
CA TRP A 212 -27.89 4.86 -3.54
C TRP A 212 -26.37 4.91 -3.36
N GLY A 213 -25.90 4.95 -2.12
CA GLY A 213 -24.47 4.98 -1.79
C GLY A 213 -23.96 3.64 -1.26
N GLY A 214 -24.21 2.55 -1.97
CA GLY A 214 -23.76 1.23 -1.57
C GLY A 214 -23.61 0.28 -2.76
N GLY A 215 -22.78 -0.77 -2.63
CA GLY A 215 -22.51 -1.76 -3.68
C GLY A 215 -23.69 -2.68 -4.03
N ILE A 216 -24.86 -2.41 -3.49
CA ILE A 216 -26.11 -3.09 -3.81
C ILE A 216 -27.07 -2.02 -4.32
N THR A 217 -27.42 -2.07 -5.57
CA THR A 217 -28.32 -1.09 -6.18
C THR A 217 -29.77 -1.37 -5.81
N PHE A 218 -30.50 -0.31 -5.55
CA PHE A 218 -31.94 -0.35 -5.35
C PHE A 218 -32.64 0.43 -6.45
N GLU A 219 -33.80 -0.04 -6.87
CA GLU A 219 -34.75 0.75 -7.61
C GLU A 219 -35.68 1.46 -6.64
N PHE A 220 -35.81 2.76 -6.83
CA PHE A 220 -36.74 3.58 -6.06
C PHE A 220 -38.01 3.79 -6.84
N VAL A 221 -39.14 3.45 -6.25
CA VAL A 221 -40.47 3.78 -6.78
C VAL A 221 -41.09 4.77 -5.82
N THR A 222 -41.32 5.99 -6.29
CA THR A 222 -42.00 7.01 -5.49
C THR A 222 -43.50 6.81 -5.61
N ASN A 223 -44.16 6.60 -4.49
CA ASN A 223 -45.60 6.45 -4.43
C ASN A 223 -46.30 7.82 -4.43
N GLN A 224 -47.62 7.84 -4.78
CA GLN A 224 -48.40 9.06 -4.82
C GLN A 224 -48.55 9.75 -3.45
N ASP A 225 -48.37 9.03 -2.36
CA ASP A 225 -48.38 9.54 -0.98
C ASP A 225 -47.02 10.10 -0.53
N GLY A 226 -46.01 10.06 -1.41
CA GLY A 226 -44.65 10.52 -1.10
C GLY A 226 -43.79 9.51 -0.36
N SER A 227 -44.25 8.28 -0.19
CA SER A 227 -43.42 7.19 0.27
C SER A 227 -42.55 6.65 -0.88
N PHE A 228 -41.38 6.10 -0.53
CA PHE A 228 -40.50 5.42 -1.47
C PHE A 228 -40.55 3.92 -1.20
N GLU A 229 -40.70 3.15 -2.25
CA GLU A 229 -40.43 1.74 -2.19
C GLU A 229 -39.00 1.51 -2.71
N MET A 230 -38.18 0.91 -1.89
CA MET A 230 -36.85 0.46 -2.24
C MET A 230 -36.92 -1.01 -2.62
N HIS A 231 -36.73 -1.32 -3.88
CA HIS A 231 -36.62 -2.69 -4.37
C HIS A 231 -35.15 -3.01 -4.56
N ARG A 232 -34.66 -4.04 -3.88
CA ARG A 232 -33.29 -4.52 -4.09
C ARG A 232 -33.13 -5.01 -5.50
N VAL A 233 -32.28 -4.35 -6.27
CA VAL A 233 -31.75 -4.87 -7.52
C VAL A 233 -30.37 -5.44 -7.20
N GLU A 234 -30.17 -6.73 -7.44
CA GLU A 234 -28.87 -7.37 -7.20
C GLU A 234 -27.79 -6.79 -8.13
N ASN A 235 -27.28 -5.62 -7.80
CA ASN A 235 -26.07 -5.10 -8.42
C ASN A 235 -24.90 -5.40 -7.49
N SER A 236 -24.02 -6.23 -7.99
CA SER A 236 -22.77 -6.56 -7.33
C SER A 236 -21.64 -6.40 -8.33
N MET A 237 -20.42 -6.27 -7.88
CA MET A 237 -19.26 -6.25 -8.75
C MET A 237 -19.18 -7.53 -9.58
N GLN A 238 -19.63 -8.66 -9.03
CA GLN A 238 -19.76 -9.91 -9.76
C GLN A 238 -20.71 -9.76 -10.95
N ARG A 239 -21.90 -9.18 -10.77
CA ARG A 239 -22.89 -9.00 -11.86
C ARG A 239 -22.38 -8.04 -12.93
N VAL A 240 -21.74 -6.94 -12.53
CA VAL A 240 -21.07 -6.05 -13.48
C VAL A 240 -20.03 -6.84 -14.26
N GLY A 241 -19.21 -7.63 -13.58
CA GLY A 241 -18.19 -8.47 -14.20
C GLY A 241 -18.74 -9.52 -15.16
N GLU A 242 -19.85 -10.17 -14.85
CA GLU A 242 -20.56 -11.10 -15.73
C GLU A 242 -21.06 -10.40 -16.99
N THR A 243 -21.62 -9.18 -16.85
CA THR A 243 -22.13 -8.38 -17.96
C THR A 243 -21.04 -7.98 -18.95
N VAL A 244 -19.83 -7.69 -18.45
CA VAL A 244 -18.68 -7.30 -19.30
C VAL A 244 -17.71 -8.44 -19.57
N SER A 245 -18.00 -9.65 -19.08
CA SER A 245 -17.21 -10.88 -19.31
C SER A 245 -15.78 -10.80 -18.79
N LEU A 246 -15.61 -10.48 -17.50
CA LEU A 246 -14.31 -10.49 -16.83
C LEU A 246 -13.62 -11.86 -16.84
N SER A 247 -12.31 -11.87 -16.72
CA SER A 247 -11.52 -13.08 -16.52
C SER A 247 -11.92 -13.79 -15.21
N GLN A 248 -11.63 -15.09 -15.11
CA GLN A 248 -11.94 -15.87 -13.90
C GLN A 248 -11.25 -15.32 -12.65
N ASP A 249 -10.05 -14.77 -12.81
CA ASP A 249 -9.28 -14.21 -11.69
C ASP A 249 -9.89 -12.88 -11.22
N ALA A 250 -10.20 -11.98 -12.13
CA ALA A 250 -10.91 -10.74 -11.83
C ALA A 250 -12.28 -11.01 -11.21
N MET A 251 -13.00 -12.02 -11.71
CA MET A 251 -14.29 -12.44 -11.17
C MET A 251 -14.21 -12.94 -9.73
N ARG A 252 -13.18 -13.74 -9.38
CA ARG A 252 -12.98 -14.17 -7.99
C ARG A 252 -12.71 -13.00 -7.05
N ARG A 253 -11.99 -11.97 -7.52
CA ARG A 253 -11.72 -10.75 -6.75
C ARG A 253 -12.97 -9.90 -6.60
N ALA A 254 -13.78 -9.80 -7.65
CA ALA A 254 -15.09 -9.16 -7.59
C ALA A 254 -15.99 -9.81 -6.52
N GLN A 255 -16.06 -11.14 -6.47
CA GLN A 255 -16.82 -11.87 -5.44
C GLN A 255 -16.30 -11.64 -4.02
N LYS A 256 -14.97 -11.59 -3.82
CA LYS A 256 -14.39 -11.26 -2.51
C LYS A 256 -14.76 -9.85 -2.07
N LEU A 257 -14.75 -8.89 -3.01
CA LEU A 257 -15.14 -7.52 -2.74
C LEU A 257 -16.61 -7.43 -2.35
N ASP A 258 -17.50 -8.06 -3.10
CA ASP A 258 -18.93 -8.11 -2.79
C ASP A 258 -19.19 -8.71 -1.40
N ALA A 259 -18.44 -9.75 -1.01
CA ALA A 259 -18.56 -10.36 0.31
C ALA A 259 -18.17 -9.38 1.43
N VAL A 260 -17.16 -8.54 1.24
CA VAL A 260 -16.76 -7.50 2.21
C VAL A 260 -17.80 -6.39 2.28
N ILE A 261 -18.29 -5.92 1.13
CA ILE A 261 -19.34 -4.90 1.05
C ILE A 261 -20.61 -5.40 1.77
N GLN A 262 -20.97 -6.68 1.57
CA GLN A 262 -22.15 -7.29 2.20
C GLN A 262 -21.96 -7.55 3.69
N ALA A 263 -20.74 -7.74 4.17
CA ALA A 263 -20.45 -7.97 5.59
C ALA A 263 -20.48 -6.68 6.42
N ASP A 264 -20.27 -5.53 5.80
CA ASP A 264 -20.33 -4.22 6.47
C ASP A 264 -21.79 -3.75 6.53
N GLY A 265 -22.38 -3.75 7.71
CA GLY A 265 -23.81 -3.45 7.91
C GLY A 265 -24.22 -2.06 7.40
N ILE A 266 -23.39 -1.04 7.61
CA ILE A 266 -23.49 0.30 7.02
C ILE A 266 -22.15 0.61 6.40
N LEU A 267 -22.15 0.86 5.10
CA LEU A 267 -20.92 1.07 4.36
C LEU A 267 -20.19 2.33 4.80
N SER A 268 -18.88 2.20 5.04
CA SER A 268 -18.01 3.31 5.44
C SER A 268 -16.64 3.21 4.82
N GLY A 269 -15.94 4.33 4.79
CA GLY A 269 -14.57 4.39 4.32
C GLY A 269 -14.41 3.73 2.95
N THR A 270 -13.43 2.86 2.82
CA THR A 270 -13.07 2.23 1.55
C THR A 270 -14.16 1.34 0.98
N ALA A 271 -14.95 0.65 1.83
CA ALA A 271 -16.07 -0.17 1.36
C ALA A 271 -17.17 0.68 0.71
N ALA A 272 -17.47 1.86 1.27
CA ALA A 272 -18.41 2.80 0.67
C ALA A 272 -17.91 3.38 -0.67
N GLU A 273 -16.60 3.65 -0.79
CA GLU A 273 -16.01 4.12 -2.05
C GLU A 273 -16.08 3.04 -3.15
N PHE A 274 -15.86 1.78 -2.79
CA PHE A 274 -16.05 0.67 -3.73
C PHE A 274 -17.49 0.49 -4.13
N ALA A 275 -18.41 0.56 -3.19
CA ALA A 275 -19.82 0.49 -3.46
C ALA A 275 -20.26 1.59 -4.43
N SER A 276 -19.79 2.81 -4.23
CA SER A 276 -20.02 3.94 -5.14
C SER A 276 -19.43 3.68 -6.54
N ALA A 277 -18.26 3.06 -6.64
CA ALA A 277 -17.68 2.68 -7.93
C ALA A 277 -18.50 1.61 -8.64
N VAL A 278 -19.05 0.63 -7.91
CA VAL A 278 -19.97 -0.38 -8.45
C VAL A 278 -21.24 0.28 -9.00
N ASP A 279 -21.81 1.24 -8.27
CA ASP A 279 -23.02 1.94 -8.71
C ASP A 279 -22.78 2.74 -9.99
N ILE A 280 -21.69 3.51 -10.06
CA ILE A 280 -21.31 4.27 -11.27
C ILE A 280 -21.12 3.33 -12.46
N LEU A 281 -20.44 2.21 -12.26
CA LEU A 281 -20.24 1.23 -13.31
C LEU A 281 -21.55 0.53 -13.73
N SER A 282 -22.46 0.29 -12.78
CA SER A 282 -23.76 -0.31 -13.03
C SER A 282 -24.70 0.65 -13.76
N GLU A 283 -24.71 1.92 -13.40
CA GLU A 283 -25.50 2.95 -14.11
C GLU A 283 -25.05 3.10 -15.56
N ASN A 284 -23.76 3.09 -15.80
CA ASN A 284 -23.21 3.10 -17.15
C ASN A 284 -23.63 1.86 -17.97
N LEU A 285 -24.09 0.78 -17.35
CA LEU A 285 -24.56 -0.44 -18.01
C LEU A 285 -26.09 -0.48 -18.27
N ARG A 286 -26.87 0.49 -17.77
CA ARG A 286 -28.35 0.41 -17.78
C ARG A 286 -29.04 0.87 -19.06
N GLU A 287 -28.58 1.93 -19.73
CA GLU A 287 -29.26 2.46 -20.93
C GLU A 287 -28.29 2.84 -22.06
N GLY A 288 -28.53 2.32 -23.26
CA GLY A 288 -27.84 2.73 -24.50
C GLY A 288 -26.36 2.27 -24.60
N PHE A 289 -25.97 1.29 -23.84
CA PHE A 289 -24.61 0.79 -23.74
C PHE A 289 -24.09 0.27 -25.08
N THR A 290 -23.01 0.89 -25.55
CA THR A 290 -22.32 0.42 -26.77
C THR A 290 -21.31 -0.67 -26.42
N GLU A 291 -20.91 -1.47 -27.41
CA GLU A 291 -19.83 -2.45 -27.23
C GLU A 291 -18.51 -1.81 -26.79
N SER A 292 -18.26 -0.57 -27.23
CA SER A 292 -17.09 0.21 -26.80
C SER A 292 -17.11 0.52 -25.30
N ASP A 293 -18.28 0.85 -24.76
CA ASP A 293 -18.45 1.15 -23.33
C ASP A 293 -18.24 -0.12 -22.48
N ARG A 294 -18.75 -1.27 -22.93
CA ARG A 294 -18.49 -2.57 -22.29
C ARG A 294 -17.01 -2.89 -22.23
N GLN A 295 -16.28 -2.70 -23.32
CA GLN A 295 -14.84 -2.93 -23.37
C GLN A 295 -14.09 -1.97 -22.46
N LEU A 296 -14.53 -0.72 -22.35
CA LEU A 296 -13.91 0.26 -21.45
C LEU A 296 -14.09 -0.17 -19.98
N VAL A 297 -15.30 -0.54 -19.57
CA VAL A 297 -15.59 -1.02 -18.22
C VAL A 297 -14.83 -2.31 -17.93
N ALA A 298 -14.83 -3.28 -18.85
CA ALA A 298 -14.08 -4.52 -18.71
C ALA A 298 -12.58 -4.24 -18.49
N THR A 299 -11.99 -3.39 -19.33
CA THR A 299 -10.57 -3.02 -19.24
C THR A 299 -10.26 -2.33 -17.92
N THR A 300 -11.13 -1.43 -17.47
CA THR A 300 -10.96 -0.71 -16.20
C THR A 300 -10.95 -1.69 -15.02
N LEU A 301 -11.93 -2.60 -14.99
CA LEU A 301 -12.04 -3.61 -13.93
C LEU A 301 -10.89 -4.62 -13.95
N GLU A 302 -10.52 -5.14 -15.11
CA GLU A 302 -9.37 -6.05 -15.25
C GLU A 302 -8.08 -5.40 -14.74
N ASN A 303 -7.83 -4.15 -15.09
CA ASN A 303 -6.65 -3.42 -14.64
C ASN A 303 -6.69 -3.14 -13.14
N ALA A 304 -7.85 -2.75 -12.60
CA ALA A 304 -8.01 -2.52 -11.18
C ALA A 304 -7.78 -3.81 -10.38
N PHE A 305 -8.41 -4.92 -10.77
CA PHE A 305 -8.20 -6.21 -10.12
C PHE A 305 -6.81 -6.79 -10.34
N ALA A 306 -6.18 -6.56 -11.49
CA ALA A 306 -4.77 -6.89 -11.70
C ALA A 306 -3.87 -6.12 -10.71
N SER A 307 -4.19 -4.86 -10.43
CA SER A 307 -3.46 -4.03 -9.48
C SER A 307 -3.60 -4.48 -8.02
N THR A 308 -4.58 -5.34 -7.69
CA THR A 308 -4.69 -5.94 -6.34
C THR A 308 -3.83 -7.19 -6.16
N LYS A 309 -3.09 -7.64 -7.18
CA LYS A 309 -2.19 -8.80 -7.07
C LYS A 309 -0.89 -8.42 -6.37
N ALA A 310 -0.33 -9.39 -5.66
CA ALA A 310 0.93 -9.23 -4.94
C ALA A 310 2.19 -9.22 -5.84
N ASP A 311 2.06 -9.49 -7.14
CA ASP A 311 3.18 -9.79 -8.04
C ASP A 311 4.30 -8.73 -8.00
N SER A 312 3.95 -7.45 -7.95
CA SER A 312 4.94 -6.37 -7.90
C SER A 312 5.74 -6.38 -6.58
N HIS A 313 5.08 -6.51 -5.43
CA HIS A 313 5.77 -6.58 -4.14
C HIS A 313 6.64 -7.81 -4.03
N LEU A 314 6.14 -8.96 -4.48
CA LEU A 314 6.91 -10.19 -4.51
C LEU A 314 8.13 -10.11 -5.43
N ALA A 315 8.05 -9.36 -6.53
CA ALA A 315 9.20 -9.11 -7.39
C ALA A 315 10.27 -8.25 -6.68
N PHE A 316 9.87 -7.24 -5.90
CA PHE A 316 10.80 -6.49 -5.04
C PHE A 316 11.45 -7.38 -3.98
N ASP A 317 10.68 -8.25 -3.34
CA ASP A 317 11.19 -9.17 -2.33
C ASP A 317 12.14 -10.22 -2.96
N ALA A 318 11.86 -10.69 -4.19
CA ALA A 318 12.76 -11.52 -4.97
C ALA A 318 14.07 -10.79 -5.31
N ALA A 319 14.01 -9.52 -5.68
CA ALA A 319 15.20 -8.69 -5.92
C ALA A 319 16.03 -8.52 -4.64
N ALA A 320 15.36 -8.29 -3.50
CA ALA A 320 16.01 -8.20 -2.18
C ALA A 320 16.66 -9.52 -1.79
N MET A 321 15.99 -10.67 -2.01
CA MET A 321 16.56 -12.00 -1.76
C MET A 321 17.77 -12.27 -2.66
N SER A 322 17.68 -11.95 -3.96
CA SER A 322 18.82 -12.03 -4.89
C SER A 322 20.00 -11.18 -4.38
N ARG A 323 19.74 -9.99 -3.85
CA ARG A 323 20.74 -9.11 -3.24
C ARG A 323 21.38 -9.75 -2.00
N SER A 324 20.59 -10.29 -1.08
CA SER A 324 21.09 -10.97 0.14
C SER A 324 22.03 -12.12 -0.22
N ILE A 325 21.65 -12.99 -1.15
CA ILE A 325 22.47 -14.07 -1.65
C ILE A 325 23.80 -13.52 -2.19
N ARG A 326 23.73 -12.44 -2.97
CA ARG A 326 24.92 -11.86 -3.60
C ARG A 326 25.88 -11.24 -2.59
N LEU A 327 25.38 -10.52 -1.60
CA LEU A 327 26.20 -9.94 -0.53
C LEU A 327 27.00 -11.03 0.19
N ARG A 328 26.38 -12.18 0.45
CA ARG A 328 27.05 -13.33 1.04
C ARG A 328 28.12 -13.88 0.08
N GLU A 329 27.84 -14.07 -1.21
CA GLU A 329 28.78 -14.62 -2.17
C GLU A 329 30.04 -13.76 -2.38
N VAL A 330 29.88 -12.44 -2.52
CA VAL A 330 31.01 -11.51 -2.78
C VAL A 330 31.90 -11.30 -1.56
N THR A 331 31.39 -11.60 -0.38
CA THR A 331 32.13 -11.47 0.88
C THR A 331 32.78 -12.78 1.34
N ALA A 332 32.46 -13.91 0.71
CA ALA A 332 33.04 -15.22 1.04
C ALA A 332 34.55 -15.27 0.83
N LEU A 333 35.24 -16.02 1.68
CA LEU A 333 36.60 -16.45 1.40
C LEU A 333 36.62 -17.45 0.27
N SER A 334 37.60 -17.32 -0.65
CA SER A 334 37.83 -18.37 -1.63
C SER A 334 38.17 -19.70 -0.94
N PRO A 335 37.54 -20.81 -1.33
CA PRO A 335 37.87 -22.13 -0.80
C PRO A 335 39.33 -22.53 -1.05
N LEU A 336 39.99 -21.86 -2.00
CA LEU A 336 41.42 -22.06 -2.34
C LEU A 336 42.35 -21.01 -1.71
N THR A 337 41.85 -20.22 -0.74
CA THR A 337 42.68 -19.26 0.02
C THR A 337 43.89 -19.96 0.63
N ASP A 338 45.08 -19.34 0.50
CA ASP A 338 46.29 -19.85 1.09
C ASP A 338 46.32 -19.60 2.59
N LEU A 339 46.65 -20.63 3.38
CA LEU A 339 46.65 -20.62 4.87
C LEU A 339 48.00 -20.28 5.49
N TYR A 340 49.05 -20.14 4.65
CA TYR A 340 50.40 -19.97 5.17
C TYR A 340 50.83 -18.51 5.45
N ALA A 341 49.97 -17.55 5.09
CA ALA A 341 50.27 -16.15 5.36
C ALA A 341 49.79 -15.81 6.80
N THR A 342 50.75 -15.50 7.68
CA THR A 342 50.46 -15.14 9.10
C THR A 342 50.04 -13.68 9.28
N ASP A 343 50.26 -12.86 8.26
CA ASP A 343 49.96 -11.43 8.30
C ASP A 343 48.51 -11.14 8.01
N VAL A 344 48.05 -9.98 8.47
CA VAL A 344 46.73 -9.43 8.16
C VAL A 344 46.78 -8.91 6.72
N ILE A 345 45.96 -9.48 5.84
CA ILE A 345 45.86 -9.12 4.42
C ILE A 345 44.62 -8.26 4.23
N PRO A 346 44.75 -6.93 4.05
CA PRO A 346 43.60 -6.08 3.74
C PRO A 346 43.12 -6.32 2.31
N GLU A 347 41.80 -6.21 2.14
CA GLU A 347 41.10 -6.36 0.87
C GLU A 347 40.11 -5.23 0.67
N ALA A 348 39.95 -4.77 -0.58
CA ALA A 348 38.85 -3.95 -1.01
C ALA A 348 38.28 -4.48 -2.32
N SER A 349 36.99 -4.34 -2.54
CA SER A 349 36.35 -4.74 -3.80
C SER A 349 35.21 -3.81 -4.19
N LEU A 350 35.08 -3.58 -5.47
CA LEU A 350 33.94 -2.96 -6.13
C LEU A 350 33.32 -4.01 -7.08
N VAL A 351 32.04 -4.26 -6.92
CA VAL A 351 31.26 -5.17 -7.76
C VAL A 351 30.19 -4.36 -8.46
N VAL A 352 30.04 -4.55 -9.76
CA VAL A 352 28.91 -4.07 -10.55
C VAL A 352 28.31 -5.27 -11.24
N GLU A 353 27.02 -5.46 -11.08
CA GLU A 353 26.32 -6.59 -11.67
C GLU A 353 24.94 -6.24 -12.20
N ARG A 354 24.45 -7.09 -13.06
CA ARG A 354 23.07 -7.10 -13.52
C ARG A 354 22.46 -8.46 -13.21
N ALA A 355 21.28 -8.46 -12.61
CA ALA A 355 20.48 -9.65 -12.37
C ALA A 355 19.15 -9.51 -13.09
N ASN A 356 18.73 -10.57 -13.74
CA ASN A 356 17.45 -10.71 -14.41
C ASN A 356 16.73 -11.93 -13.83
N MET A 357 15.45 -11.79 -13.54
CA MET A 357 14.58 -12.90 -13.23
C MET A 357 13.35 -12.81 -14.12
N ASP A 358 13.05 -13.89 -14.83
CA ASP A 358 11.89 -14.00 -15.70
C ASP A 358 10.71 -14.67 -14.95
N GLY A 359 9.46 -14.48 -15.43
CA GLY A 359 8.27 -15.08 -14.86
C GLY A 359 7.29 -14.07 -14.26
N ALA A 360 6.36 -14.55 -13.45
CA ALA A 360 5.31 -13.72 -12.84
C ALA A 360 5.85 -12.70 -11.82
N LYS A 361 7.03 -12.98 -11.23
CA LYS A 361 7.75 -12.13 -10.27
C LYS A 361 9.03 -11.58 -10.89
N SER A 362 8.95 -11.18 -12.16
CA SER A 362 10.11 -10.75 -12.92
C SER A 362 10.63 -9.40 -12.46
N PHE A 363 11.95 -9.33 -12.38
CA PHE A 363 12.66 -8.08 -12.12
C PHE A 363 13.96 -8.01 -12.90
N GLN A 364 14.41 -6.79 -13.12
CA GLN A 364 15.75 -6.49 -13.57
C GLN A 364 16.43 -5.61 -12.53
N SER A 365 17.65 -5.90 -12.15
CA SER A 365 18.38 -5.15 -11.14
C SER A 365 19.78 -4.83 -11.60
N THR A 366 20.20 -3.59 -11.38
CA THR A 366 21.59 -3.15 -11.57
C THR A 366 22.17 -2.77 -10.22
N ARG A 367 23.17 -3.51 -9.78
CA ARG A 367 23.69 -3.46 -8.42
C ARG A 367 25.16 -3.05 -8.38
N THR A 368 25.46 -2.15 -7.44
CA THR A 368 26.83 -1.76 -7.09
C THR A 368 27.10 -2.10 -5.63
N ILE A 369 28.18 -2.86 -5.37
CA ILE A 369 28.59 -3.25 -4.02
C ILE A 369 30.03 -2.80 -3.80
N LEU A 370 30.28 -2.03 -2.75
CA LEU A 370 31.60 -1.64 -2.31
C LEU A 370 31.88 -2.30 -0.96
N SER A 371 33.02 -2.97 -0.84
CA SER A 371 33.40 -3.57 0.44
C SER A 371 34.89 -3.41 0.73
N ALA A 372 35.19 -3.36 2.01
CA ALA A 372 36.55 -3.39 2.56
C ALA A 372 36.61 -4.34 3.74
N GLY A 373 37.77 -4.92 3.95
CA GLY A 373 37.96 -5.86 5.06
C GLY A 373 39.38 -6.38 5.12
N ALA A 374 39.56 -7.45 5.85
CA ALA A 374 40.83 -8.12 5.94
C ALA A 374 40.67 -9.62 6.22
N ARG A 375 41.71 -10.38 5.90
CA ARG A 375 41.83 -11.78 6.30
C ARG A 375 43.15 -12.01 7.04
N ARG A 376 43.15 -13.02 7.86
CA ARG A 376 44.33 -13.49 8.57
C ARG A 376 44.33 -15.01 8.63
N SER A 377 45.47 -15.60 8.37
CA SER A 377 45.67 -17.04 8.55
C SER A 377 46.54 -17.30 9.79
N PHE A 378 46.23 -18.35 10.53
CA PHE A 378 47.00 -18.82 11.69
C PHE A 378 46.87 -20.33 11.82
N GLY A 379 47.99 -21.00 11.59
CA GLY A 379 48.03 -22.46 11.52
C GLY A 379 47.11 -22.97 10.41
N ASP A 380 46.21 -23.89 10.78
CA ASP A 380 45.26 -24.51 9.86
C ASP A 380 44.01 -23.67 9.61
N TRP A 381 43.92 -22.45 10.15
CA TRP A 381 42.77 -21.59 10.05
C TRP A 381 43.05 -20.37 9.17
N ALA A 382 42.00 -19.92 8.48
CA ALA A 382 41.88 -18.56 7.95
C ALA A 382 40.58 -17.94 8.43
N LEU A 383 40.67 -16.72 8.91
CA LEU A 383 39.53 -15.88 9.25
C LEU A 383 39.50 -14.64 8.39
N GLY A 384 38.33 -14.26 7.93
CA GLY A 384 38.11 -13.04 7.17
C GLY A 384 36.92 -12.26 7.73
N TRP A 385 36.97 -10.96 7.58
CA TRP A 385 35.84 -10.08 7.83
C TRP A 385 35.76 -9.02 6.75
N LYS A 386 34.54 -8.59 6.41
CA LYS A 386 34.30 -7.51 5.46
C LYS A 386 33.13 -6.67 5.96
N VAL A 387 33.20 -5.39 5.67
CA VAL A 387 32.12 -4.44 5.81
C VAL A 387 31.94 -3.70 4.48
N GLY A 388 30.75 -3.24 4.20
CA GLY A 388 30.53 -2.54 2.95
C GLY A 388 29.15 -1.90 2.86
N GLY A 389 28.92 -1.30 1.72
CA GLY A 389 27.62 -0.75 1.33
C GLY A 389 27.24 -1.22 -0.07
N TYR A 390 25.97 -1.08 -0.36
CA TYR A 390 25.43 -1.40 -1.68
C TYR A 390 24.41 -0.35 -2.11
N TYR A 391 24.25 -0.27 -3.42
CA TYR A 391 23.15 0.40 -4.09
C TYR A 391 22.60 -0.55 -5.17
N ASP A 392 21.28 -0.65 -5.24
CA ASP A 392 20.56 -1.54 -6.15
C ASP A 392 19.45 -0.74 -6.82
N ASP A 393 19.45 -0.66 -8.14
CA ASP A 393 18.40 -0.05 -8.95
C ASP A 393 17.56 -1.18 -9.53
N ILE A 394 16.25 -1.16 -9.24
CA ILE A 394 15.33 -2.28 -9.47
C ILE A 394 14.22 -1.83 -10.42
N GLU A 395 14.09 -2.55 -11.53
CA GLU A 395 12.99 -2.41 -12.48
C GLU A 395 12.14 -3.69 -12.42
N ILE A 396 10.84 -3.54 -12.20
CA ILE A 396 9.86 -4.63 -12.22
C ILE A 396 9.19 -4.65 -13.59
N SER A 397 8.54 -5.74 -13.94
CA SER A 397 7.75 -5.82 -15.17
C SER A 397 6.70 -4.70 -15.23
N GLY A 398 6.76 -3.89 -16.28
CA GLY A 398 5.90 -2.72 -16.46
C GLY A 398 6.55 -1.42 -15.96
N PRO A 399 5.77 -0.48 -15.43
CA PRO A 399 6.28 0.83 -14.99
C PRO A 399 6.85 0.83 -13.56
N ASP A 400 6.69 -0.27 -12.82
CA ASP A 400 7.07 -0.37 -11.41
C ASP A 400 8.59 -0.40 -11.26
N LYS A 401 9.10 0.32 -10.28
CA LYS A 401 10.53 0.46 -10.05
C LYS A 401 10.85 0.76 -8.60
N GLY A 402 12.07 0.53 -8.21
CA GLY A 402 12.56 0.87 -6.89
C GLY A 402 14.07 1.00 -6.84
N ASN A 403 14.55 1.42 -5.71
CA ASN A 403 15.96 1.39 -5.41
C ASN A 403 16.16 0.92 -3.98
N ALA A 404 17.31 0.29 -3.72
CA ALA A 404 17.68 -0.12 -2.40
C ALA A 404 19.10 0.28 -2.09
N GLN A 405 19.36 0.73 -0.87
CA GLN A 405 20.69 1.07 -0.40
C GLN A 405 20.88 0.57 1.03
N GLY A 406 22.10 0.23 1.36
CA GLY A 406 22.34 -0.27 2.71
C GLY A 406 23.79 -0.60 2.97
N VAL A 407 23.98 -1.16 4.16
CA VAL A 407 25.28 -1.57 4.67
C VAL A 407 25.26 -3.02 5.09
N PHE A 408 26.42 -3.65 5.12
CA PHE A 408 26.54 -5.04 5.56
C PHE A 408 27.88 -5.29 6.26
N ALA A 409 27.89 -6.36 7.03
CA ALA A 409 29.09 -6.94 7.63
C ALA A 409 29.07 -8.46 7.44
N SER A 410 30.23 -9.05 7.24
CA SER A 410 30.36 -10.49 7.13
C SER A 410 31.61 -10.99 7.87
N VAL A 411 31.52 -12.22 8.34
CA VAL A 411 32.65 -12.97 8.87
C VAL A 411 32.72 -14.30 8.15
N SER A 412 33.92 -14.74 7.83
CA SER A 412 34.16 -16.02 7.16
C SER A 412 35.31 -16.76 7.82
N ALA A 413 35.22 -18.07 7.84
CA ALA A 413 36.23 -18.93 8.42
C ALA A 413 36.51 -20.12 7.52
N MET A 414 37.73 -20.59 7.52
CA MET A 414 38.14 -21.83 6.84
C MET A 414 39.13 -22.56 7.72
N ARG A 415 39.05 -23.91 7.72
CA ARG A 415 40.00 -24.78 8.38
C ARG A 415 40.44 -25.88 7.43
N GLU A 416 41.75 -26.14 7.40
CA GLU A 416 42.31 -27.28 6.68
C GLU A 416 42.63 -28.43 7.65
N PHE A 417 42.26 -29.63 7.27
CA PHE A 417 42.57 -30.86 8.00
C PHE A 417 43.56 -31.71 7.19
N GLY A 418 44.01 -32.83 7.76
CA GLY A 418 44.90 -33.76 7.07
C GLY A 418 44.39 -34.15 5.67
N ALA A 419 45.32 -34.38 4.75
CA ALA A 419 45.10 -34.74 3.35
C ALA A 419 44.37 -33.66 2.49
N GLY A 420 44.50 -32.38 2.85
CA GLY A 420 43.96 -31.25 2.07
C GLY A 420 42.44 -31.08 2.16
N MET A 421 41.77 -31.72 3.13
CA MET A 421 40.36 -31.49 3.41
C MET A 421 40.17 -30.11 4.01
N ARG A 422 39.17 -29.36 3.54
CA ARG A 422 38.84 -28.03 4.00
C ARG A 422 37.37 -27.93 4.39
N LEU A 423 37.13 -27.38 5.58
CA LEU A 423 35.82 -26.91 6.03
C LEU A 423 35.84 -25.39 5.95
N PHE A 424 34.83 -24.80 5.35
CA PHE A 424 34.71 -23.36 5.22
C PHE A 424 33.28 -22.92 5.50
N GLY A 425 33.11 -21.72 5.97
CA GLY A 425 31.80 -21.16 6.30
C GLY A 425 31.81 -19.65 6.40
N GLN A 426 30.64 -19.09 6.46
CA GLN A 426 30.43 -17.66 6.49
C GLN A 426 29.10 -17.31 7.16
N ALA A 427 29.07 -16.12 7.76
CA ALA A 427 27.86 -15.44 8.20
C ALA A 427 27.85 -14.01 7.66
N LEU A 428 26.67 -13.53 7.31
CA LEU A 428 26.41 -12.18 6.82
C LEU A 428 25.25 -11.55 7.62
N LEU A 429 25.38 -10.27 7.92
CA LEU A 429 24.33 -9.40 8.41
C LEU A 429 24.32 -8.14 7.54
N GLY A 430 23.16 -7.77 7.05
CA GLY A 430 22.94 -6.53 6.29
C GLY A 430 21.73 -5.77 6.81
N TYR A 431 21.74 -4.47 6.58
CA TYR A 431 20.60 -3.60 6.82
C TYR A 431 20.48 -2.61 5.67
N GLY A 432 19.28 -2.41 5.19
CA GLY A 432 19.02 -1.50 4.10
C GLY A 432 17.64 -0.88 4.12
N VAL A 433 17.52 0.17 3.32
CA VAL A 433 16.28 0.87 3.03
C VAL A 433 15.97 0.66 1.56
N GLU A 434 14.73 0.40 1.25
CA GLU A 434 14.23 0.17 -0.08
C GLU A 434 13.05 1.09 -0.37
N ASP A 435 13.17 1.91 -1.39
CA ASP A 435 12.10 2.74 -1.92
C ASP A 435 11.46 2.01 -3.09
N ARG A 436 10.16 1.84 -3.03
CA ARG A 436 9.36 1.15 -4.05
C ARG A 436 8.35 2.12 -4.64
N THR A 437 8.23 2.14 -5.96
CA THR A 437 7.19 2.85 -6.68
C THR A 437 6.38 1.85 -7.47
N ARG A 438 5.10 1.79 -7.20
CA ARG A 438 4.13 0.97 -7.94
C ARG A 438 3.13 1.87 -8.66
N TYR A 439 2.85 1.55 -9.92
CA TYR A 439 1.81 2.21 -10.71
C TYR A 439 0.60 1.30 -10.78
N VAL A 440 -0.49 1.75 -10.24
CA VAL A 440 -1.73 0.99 -10.15
C VAL A 440 -2.83 1.65 -10.97
N SER A 441 -3.75 0.85 -11.44
CA SER A 441 -5.03 1.33 -11.97
C SER A 441 -6.09 1.00 -10.94
N ASP A 442 -6.74 2.01 -10.40
CA ASP A 442 -7.97 1.82 -9.62
C ASP A 442 -9.20 2.14 -10.48
N PHE A 443 -10.39 2.10 -9.88
CA PHE A 443 -11.64 2.33 -10.59
C PHE A 443 -11.80 3.76 -11.13
N TYR A 444 -10.96 4.69 -10.69
CA TYR A 444 -10.98 6.10 -11.05
C TYR A 444 -9.81 6.52 -11.94
N GLY A 445 -8.88 5.63 -12.22
CA GLY A 445 -7.73 5.90 -13.10
C GLY A 445 -6.40 5.37 -12.58
N SER A 446 -5.31 5.85 -13.20
CA SER A 446 -3.97 5.42 -12.82
C SER A 446 -3.42 6.26 -11.68
N LYS A 447 -2.83 5.62 -10.69
CA LYS A 447 -2.16 6.24 -9.53
C LYS A 447 -0.74 5.74 -9.38
N ARG A 448 0.09 6.56 -8.76
CA ARG A 448 1.45 6.21 -8.35
C ARG A 448 1.45 6.05 -6.82
N LEU A 449 1.92 4.92 -6.35
CA LEU A 449 2.06 4.59 -4.93
C LEU A 449 3.54 4.47 -4.61
N ASP A 450 4.01 5.27 -3.68
CA ASP A 450 5.40 5.26 -3.22
C ASP A 450 5.44 4.71 -1.79
N THR A 451 6.30 3.73 -1.54
CA THR A 451 6.51 3.16 -0.21
C THR A 451 7.99 3.04 0.09
N THR A 452 8.33 3.18 1.36
CA THR A 452 9.69 2.94 1.87
C THR A 452 9.64 1.86 2.93
N THR A 453 10.47 0.84 2.80
CA THR A 453 10.57 -0.24 3.78
C THR A 453 12.01 -0.47 4.20
N HIS A 454 12.19 -1.05 5.37
CA HIS A 454 13.49 -1.46 5.88
C HIS A 454 13.61 -2.97 5.80
N ALA A 455 14.83 -3.44 5.55
CA ALA A 455 15.10 -4.87 5.47
C ALA A 455 16.40 -5.23 6.18
N VAL A 456 16.35 -6.29 6.97
CA VAL A 456 17.51 -6.95 7.55
C VAL A 456 17.82 -8.20 6.74
N SER A 457 19.02 -8.27 6.17
CA SER A 457 19.50 -9.43 5.44
C SER A 457 20.35 -10.30 6.36
N LEU A 458 20.07 -11.58 6.38
CA LEU A 458 20.83 -12.60 7.08
C LEU A 458 21.33 -13.63 6.09
N GLY A 459 22.56 -14.07 6.23
CA GLY A 459 23.11 -15.10 5.36
C GLY A 459 24.08 -16.00 6.11
N ALA A 460 24.04 -17.28 5.82
CA ALA A 460 24.96 -18.25 6.36
C ALA A 460 25.33 -19.30 5.32
N SER A 461 26.55 -19.82 5.38
CA SER A 461 26.92 -20.98 4.57
C SER A 461 27.96 -21.84 5.27
N ILE A 462 27.93 -23.12 4.96
CA ILE A 462 28.95 -24.09 5.38
C ILE A 462 29.27 -25.02 4.22
N GLY A 463 30.53 -25.27 3.96
CA GLY A 463 30.98 -26.12 2.87
C GLY A 463 32.19 -26.96 3.24
N ILE A 464 32.32 -28.06 2.53
CA ILE A 464 33.43 -29.00 2.68
C ILE A 464 33.98 -29.34 1.28
N GLY A 465 35.28 -29.48 1.19
CA GLY A 465 35.95 -29.89 -0.05
C GLY A 465 37.34 -30.45 0.19
N ARG A 466 37.92 -30.98 -0.87
CA ARG A 466 39.29 -31.48 -0.80
C ARG A 466 40.18 -30.80 -1.84
N LYS A 467 41.23 -30.13 -1.37
CA LYS A 467 42.24 -29.48 -2.25
C LYS A 467 43.22 -30.51 -2.78
N PHE A 468 43.37 -30.51 -4.07
CA PHE A 468 44.40 -31.27 -4.80
C PHE A 468 45.37 -30.28 -5.45
N ALA A 469 46.67 -30.58 -5.33
CA ALA A 469 47.74 -29.75 -5.89
C ALA A 469 48.83 -30.67 -6.50
N PRO A 470 48.58 -31.34 -7.65
CA PRO A 470 49.52 -32.27 -8.27
C PRO A 470 50.83 -31.56 -8.62
N ASP A 471 51.97 -32.17 -8.31
CA ASP A 471 53.32 -31.56 -8.53
C ASP A 471 53.64 -31.26 -9.99
N ARG A 472 53.01 -32.00 -10.91
CA ARG A 472 53.26 -31.90 -12.35
C ARG A 472 52.47 -30.81 -13.06
N ILE A 473 51.46 -30.22 -12.40
CA ILE A 473 50.54 -29.25 -12.97
C ILE A 473 50.57 -27.99 -12.14
N ALA A 474 50.80 -26.83 -12.74
CA ALA A 474 50.74 -25.55 -12.04
C ALA A 474 49.28 -25.10 -11.72
N LEU A 475 48.46 -26.05 -11.28
CA LEU A 475 47.04 -25.85 -10.97
C LEU A 475 46.68 -26.56 -9.65
N SER A 476 45.97 -25.87 -8.78
CA SER A 476 45.27 -26.47 -7.66
C SER A 476 43.78 -26.49 -7.97
N PHE A 477 43.12 -27.57 -7.60
CA PHE A 477 41.65 -27.67 -7.74
C PHE A 477 41.01 -28.30 -6.50
N MET A 478 39.73 -28.00 -6.28
CA MET A 478 39.01 -28.46 -5.13
C MET A 478 37.56 -28.76 -5.50
N PRO A 479 37.18 -30.02 -5.64
CA PRO A 479 35.77 -30.39 -5.59
C PRO A 479 35.23 -30.08 -4.20
N TYR A 480 34.01 -29.51 -4.14
CA TYR A 480 33.38 -29.11 -2.90
C TYR A 480 31.85 -29.27 -2.95
N ALA A 481 31.26 -29.33 -1.77
CA ALA A 481 29.83 -29.17 -1.57
C ALA A 481 29.60 -28.11 -0.48
N GLN A 482 28.55 -27.31 -0.66
CA GLN A 482 28.20 -26.21 0.26
C GLN A 482 26.70 -26.15 0.44
N LEU A 483 26.27 -26.00 1.69
CA LEU A 483 24.90 -25.62 2.05
C LEU A 483 24.90 -24.15 2.39
N SER A 484 23.90 -23.42 1.91
CA SER A 484 23.69 -22.02 2.27
C SER A 484 22.23 -21.77 2.63
N TRP A 485 22.04 -20.78 3.46
CA TRP A 485 20.76 -20.21 3.82
C TRP A 485 20.86 -18.69 3.76
N ASP A 486 19.88 -18.05 3.15
CA ASP A 486 19.74 -16.61 3.05
C ASP A 486 18.31 -16.25 3.47
N GLY A 487 18.17 -15.22 4.30
CA GLY A 487 16.91 -14.71 4.80
C GLY A 487 16.86 -13.20 4.73
N ILE A 488 15.66 -12.68 4.59
CA ILE A 488 15.35 -11.26 4.67
C ILE A 488 14.19 -11.10 5.65
N HIS A 489 14.41 -10.34 6.71
CA HIS A 489 13.32 -9.83 7.53
C HIS A 489 12.98 -8.43 7.03
N ARG A 490 11.79 -8.28 6.50
CA ARG A 490 11.26 -7.03 5.96
C ARG A 490 10.23 -6.47 6.94
N ASP A 491 10.28 -5.16 7.18
CA ASP A 491 9.23 -4.46 7.92
C ASP A 491 7.92 -4.46 7.10
N ASP A 492 6.82 -4.17 7.76
CA ASP A 492 5.52 -3.99 7.13
C ASP A 492 5.60 -2.98 5.97
N VAL A 493 4.84 -3.27 4.92
CA VAL A 493 4.70 -2.37 3.77
C VAL A 493 3.24 -1.95 3.69
N ARG A 494 2.99 -0.64 3.76
CA ARG A 494 1.65 -0.07 3.68
C ARG A 494 1.58 0.95 2.57
N GLU A 495 0.74 0.68 1.62
CA GLU A 495 0.38 1.65 0.60
C GLU A 495 -0.81 2.49 1.06
N SER A 496 -0.96 3.68 0.53
CA SER A 496 -2.08 4.59 0.79
C SER A 496 -2.57 5.23 -0.51
N ASP A 497 -3.66 5.96 -0.42
CA ASP A 497 -4.21 6.81 -1.49
C ASP A 497 -4.74 6.08 -2.73
N SER A 498 -5.08 4.79 -2.60
CA SER A 498 -5.76 4.03 -3.66
C SER A 498 -6.68 2.95 -3.10
N LEU A 499 -7.78 2.68 -3.81
CA LEU A 499 -8.70 1.59 -3.50
C LEU A 499 -8.09 0.19 -3.74
N VAL A 500 -6.97 0.12 -4.42
CA VAL A 500 -6.21 -1.12 -4.66
C VAL A 500 -4.89 -1.14 -3.91
N ALA A 501 -4.74 -0.26 -2.92
CA ALA A 501 -3.59 -0.22 -2.02
C ALA A 501 -3.45 -1.52 -1.25
N GLN A 502 -2.21 -1.92 -1.02
CA GLN A 502 -1.86 -3.19 -0.39
C GLN A 502 -1.12 -2.95 0.92
N GLU A 503 -1.32 -3.86 1.86
CA GLU A 503 -0.61 -3.91 3.13
C GLU A 503 -0.05 -5.31 3.32
N TYR A 504 1.24 -5.39 3.62
CA TYR A 504 1.97 -6.61 3.94
C TYR A 504 2.50 -6.51 5.35
N GLU A 505 2.31 -7.56 6.12
CA GLU A 505 2.88 -7.67 7.46
C GLU A 505 4.41 -7.88 7.40
N ASP A 506 5.08 -7.63 8.51
CA ASP A 506 6.49 -7.96 8.65
C ASP A 506 6.71 -9.47 8.56
N GLU A 507 7.68 -9.90 7.77
CA GLU A 507 7.92 -11.32 7.53
C GLU A 507 9.40 -11.64 7.32
N LEU A 508 9.77 -12.87 7.70
CA LEU A 508 11.06 -13.46 7.39
C LEU A 508 10.96 -14.39 6.18
N LEU A 509 11.38 -13.89 5.04
CA LEU A 509 11.48 -14.65 3.81
C LEU A 509 12.82 -15.37 3.75
N SER A 510 12.87 -16.64 3.36
CA SER A 510 14.12 -17.36 3.34
C SER A 510 14.25 -18.42 2.24
N VAL A 511 15.47 -18.59 1.77
CA VAL A 511 15.88 -19.56 0.74
C VAL A 511 17.08 -20.33 1.22
N ALA A 512 17.06 -21.64 1.03
CA ALA A 512 18.24 -22.48 1.20
C ALA A 512 18.73 -23.00 -0.15
N ALA A 513 20.02 -23.28 -0.24
CA ALA A 513 20.60 -23.88 -1.45
C ALA A 513 21.68 -24.90 -1.12
N LEU A 514 21.69 -25.99 -1.89
CA LEU A 514 22.78 -26.95 -1.95
C LEU A 514 23.57 -26.72 -3.23
N GLU A 515 24.88 -26.50 -3.10
CA GLU A 515 25.81 -26.28 -4.21
C GLU A 515 26.85 -27.39 -4.23
N ALA A 516 27.12 -27.93 -5.41
CA ALA A 516 28.22 -28.83 -5.66
C ALA A 516 29.07 -28.30 -6.82
N GLY A 517 30.39 -28.20 -6.64
CA GLY A 517 31.21 -27.52 -7.62
C GLY A 517 32.68 -27.92 -7.61
N LEU A 518 33.42 -27.31 -8.52
CA LEU A 518 34.84 -27.41 -8.66
C LEU A 518 35.47 -26.02 -8.65
N ALA A 519 36.29 -25.71 -7.67
CA ALA A 519 37.14 -24.52 -7.64
C ALA A 519 38.52 -24.85 -8.16
N PHE A 520 39.17 -23.91 -8.85
CA PHE A 520 40.53 -24.07 -9.38
C PHE A 520 41.31 -22.77 -9.25
N LYS A 521 42.66 -22.88 -9.09
CA LYS A 521 43.58 -21.75 -9.02
C LYS A 521 44.95 -22.14 -9.58
N THR A 522 45.52 -21.29 -10.46
CA THR A 522 46.88 -21.47 -10.92
C THR A 522 47.87 -21.21 -9.79
N ARG A 523 48.92 -22.01 -9.72
CA ARG A 523 50.05 -21.82 -8.80
C ARG A 523 51.12 -20.99 -9.47
N SER A 524 51.57 -19.94 -8.82
CA SER A 524 52.71 -19.16 -9.33
C SER A 524 53.97 -19.99 -9.26
N SER A 525 54.73 -20.01 -10.34
CA SER A 525 55.92 -20.89 -10.49
C SER A 525 57.23 -20.23 -10.08
N ALA A 526 57.31 -18.98 -9.76
CA ALA A 526 58.46 -18.28 -9.17
C ALA A 526 58.16 -16.79 -9.05
N ALA A 527 58.78 -16.10 -8.10
CA ALA A 527 58.70 -14.65 -7.99
C ALA A 527 59.32 -13.98 -9.23
N SER A 528 58.48 -13.39 -10.09
CA SER A 528 58.95 -12.55 -11.20
C SER A 528 59.22 -11.14 -10.65
N PRO A 529 60.32 -10.49 -11.10
CA PRO A 529 60.60 -9.10 -10.70
C PRO A 529 59.50 -8.12 -11.13
N THR A 530 58.66 -8.49 -12.10
CA THR A 530 57.54 -7.68 -12.61
C THR A 530 56.19 -8.07 -12.02
N GLY A 531 56.15 -9.11 -11.17
CA GLY A 531 54.92 -9.67 -10.62
C GLY A 531 54.42 -10.90 -11.38
N ASN A 532 53.38 -11.55 -10.84
CA ASN A 532 52.84 -12.80 -11.36
C ASN A 532 51.36 -12.69 -11.72
N LEU A 533 50.98 -13.21 -12.87
CA LEU A 533 49.59 -13.40 -13.24
C LEU A 533 49.06 -14.70 -12.62
N PHE A 534 47.82 -14.69 -12.20
CA PHE A 534 47.10 -15.87 -11.74
C PHE A 534 45.69 -15.94 -12.33
N LEU A 535 45.18 -17.14 -12.42
CA LEU A 535 43.81 -17.44 -12.77
C LEU A 535 43.18 -18.23 -11.62
N GLU A 536 42.01 -17.81 -11.16
CA GLU A 536 41.22 -18.53 -10.18
C GLU A 536 39.78 -18.59 -10.68
N GLY A 537 39.08 -19.70 -10.45
CA GLY A 537 37.70 -19.79 -10.85
C GLY A 537 36.94 -20.90 -10.15
N ARG A 538 35.66 -20.94 -10.40
CA ARG A 538 34.77 -22.02 -9.98
C ARG A 538 33.68 -22.25 -11.00
N ILE A 539 33.23 -23.51 -11.08
CA ILE A 539 32.01 -23.92 -11.73
C ILE A 539 31.20 -24.73 -10.73
N ALA A 540 29.90 -24.53 -10.69
CA ALA A 540 29.05 -25.19 -9.72
C ALA A 540 27.67 -25.46 -10.30
N TYR A 541 27.04 -26.49 -9.80
CA TYR A 541 25.62 -26.77 -9.90
C TYR A 541 24.98 -26.42 -8.56
N ARG A 542 23.86 -25.72 -8.61
CA ARG A 542 23.11 -25.24 -7.44
C ARG A 542 21.68 -25.71 -7.51
N ASN A 543 21.18 -26.22 -6.40
CA ASN A 543 19.77 -26.53 -6.20
C ASN A 543 19.25 -25.63 -5.09
N ARG A 544 18.23 -24.83 -5.38
CA ARG A 544 17.54 -23.95 -4.42
C ARG A 544 16.24 -24.57 -3.98
N PHE A 545 15.88 -24.33 -2.72
CA PHE A 545 14.62 -24.72 -2.14
C PHE A 545 14.15 -23.67 -1.15
N HIS A 546 12.88 -23.41 -1.18
CA HIS A 546 12.22 -22.49 -0.26
C HIS A 546 12.11 -23.08 1.14
N VAL A 547 12.17 -22.23 2.16
CA VAL A 547 12.00 -22.62 3.57
C VAL A 547 10.68 -22.10 4.13
N ASN A 548 10.18 -20.99 3.62
CA ASN A 548 8.91 -20.39 4.03
C ASN A 548 7.79 -20.70 3.03
N GLY A 549 6.54 -20.65 3.56
CA GLY A 549 5.32 -20.90 2.80
C GLY A 549 4.72 -19.66 2.13
N ASP A 550 3.41 -19.57 2.15
CA ASP A 550 2.65 -18.49 1.52
C ASP A 550 2.67 -17.21 2.38
N GLU A 551 2.76 -16.07 1.75
CA GLU A 551 2.65 -14.75 2.38
C GLU A 551 1.20 -14.27 2.38
N THR A 552 0.78 -13.64 3.47
CA THR A 552 -0.52 -13.01 3.59
C THR A 552 -0.39 -11.51 3.35
N TYR A 553 -1.27 -10.97 2.56
CA TYR A 553 -1.41 -9.54 2.38
C TYR A 553 -2.87 -9.12 2.41
N THR A 554 -3.11 -7.85 2.66
CA THR A 554 -4.45 -7.27 2.58
C THR A 554 -4.48 -6.21 1.47
N TRP A 555 -5.60 -6.17 0.76
CA TRP A 555 -5.94 -5.08 -0.15
C TRP A 555 -7.37 -4.65 0.17
N THR A 556 -7.56 -3.37 0.45
CA THR A 556 -8.88 -2.82 0.76
C THR A 556 -9.59 -3.56 1.92
N GLY A 557 -8.81 -4.01 2.93
CA GLY A 557 -9.34 -4.82 4.03
C GLY A 557 -9.63 -6.28 3.69
N ILE A 558 -9.43 -6.71 2.46
CA ILE A 558 -9.58 -8.10 2.02
C ILE A 558 -8.25 -8.81 2.24
N ARG A 559 -8.26 -9.82 3.11
CA ARG A 559 -7.10 -10.68 3.31
C ARG A 559 -6.97 -11.67 2.16
N ASP A 560 -5.78 -11.75 1.60
CA ASP A 560 -5.43 -12.67 0.51
C ASP A 560 -4.10 -13.35 0.80
N GLU A 561 -3.85 -14.47 0.14
CA GLU A 561 -2.62 -15.24 0.28
C GLU A 561 -1.93 -15.36 -1.08
N THR A 562 -0.62 -15.29 -1.08
CA THR A 562 0.18 -15.46 -2.29
C THR A 562 1.35 -16.39 -2.03
N ASN A 563 1.74 -17.13 -3.06
CA ASN A 563 2.88 -18.03 -2.99
C ASN A 563 4.19 -17.23 -3.13
N VAL A 564 5.09 -17.40 -2.17
CA VAL A 564 6.37 -16.70 -2.05
C VAL A 564 7.53 -17.45 -2.70
N GLU A 565 7.29 -18.43 -3.58
CA GLU A 565 8.36 -19.06 -4.35
C GLU A 565 9.03 -18.03 -5.26
N PHE A 566 10.15 -17.43 -4.79
CA PHE A 566 10.88 -16.40 -5.53
C PHE A 566 11.64 -16.95 -6.72
N PHE A 567 12.11 -18.17 -6.63
CA PHE A 567 12.89 -18.80 -7.68
C PHE A 567 12.12 -19.99 -8.22
N ASP A 568 11.50 -19.83 -9.39
CA ASP A 568 10.97 -20.95 -10.15
C ASP A 568 12.10 -21.92 -10.53
N ASN A 569 13.33 -21.43 -10.49
CA ASN A 569 14.54 -22.17 -10.71
C ASN A 569 15.01 -22.92 -9.48
N ARG A 570 14.66 -24.17 -9.41
CA ARG A 570 15.28 -25.07 -8.44
C ARG A 570 16.71 -25.41 -8.80
N HIS A 571 17.08 -25.32 -10.09
CA HIS A 571 18.37 -25.74 -10.63
C HIS A 571 19.07 -24.62 -11.39
N ALA A 572 20.31 -24.36 -11.05
CA ALA A 572 21.13 -23.36 -11.73
C ALA A 572 22.57 -23.84 -11.94
N ALA A 573 23.19 -23.40 -13.03
CA ALA A 573 24.61 -23.48 -13.25
C ALA A 573 25.27 -22.13 -12.92
N ALA A 574 26.33 -22.16 -12.12
CA ALA A 574 27.08 -20.97 -11.75
C ALA A 574 28.53 -21.10 -12.20
N ALA A 575 29.11 -20.04 -12.73
CA ALA A 575 30.49 -19.94 -13.11
C ALA A 575 31.13 -18.64 -12.64
N GLN A 576 32.40 -18.71 -12.26
CA GLN A 576 33.19 -17.55 -11.87
C GLN A 576 34.61 -17.70 -12.39
N CYS A 577 35.17 -16.61 -12.92
CA CYS A 577 36.52 -16.53 -13.39
C CYS A 577 37.18 -15.25 -12.88
N LYS A 578 38.29 -15.35 -12.18
CA LYS A 578 39.09 -14.25 -11.66
C LYS A 578 40.48 -14.28 -12.29
N ILE A 579 40.83 -13.19 -12.96
CA ILE A 579 42.17 -12.97 -13.52
C ILE A 579 42.81 -11.87 -12.68
N GLY A 580 43.97 -12.13 -12.14
CA GLY A 580 44.64 -11.18 -11.28
C GLY A 580 46.15 -11.13 -11.53
N TRP A 581 46.72 -10.02 -11.09
CA TRP A 581 48.16 -9.75 -11.10
C TRP A 581 48.62 -9.37 -9.69
N VAL A 582 49.69 -10.04 -9.25
CA VAL A 582 50.32 -9.76 -7.95
C VAL A 582 51.67 -9.10 -8.23
N SER A 583 51.86 -7.87 -7.79
CA SER A 583 53.11 -7.13 -7.93
C SER A 583 54.21 -7.68 -7.02
N SER A 584 55.45 -7.37 -7.32
CA SER A 584 56.60 -7.67 -6.46
C SER A 584 56.55 -6.97 -5.08
N THR A 585 55.75 -5.93 -4.97
CA THR A 585 55.50 -5.20 -3.71
C THR A 585 54.29 -5.72 -2.93
N GLY A 586 53.70 -6.84 -3.33
CA GLY A 586 52.58 -7.49 -2.65
C GLY A 586 51.20 -6.88 -2.93
N HIS A 587 51.05 -5.99 -3.92
CA HIS A 587 49.71 -5.54 -4.33
C HIS A 587 49.12 -6.52 -5.33
N GLU A 588 47.95 -7.02 -5.06
CA GLU A 588 47.14 -7.84 -5.97
C GLU A 588 46.00 -6.98 -6.53
N PHE A 589 45.87 -6.96 -7.85
CA PHE A 589 44.72 -6.42 -8.57
C PHE A 589 44.09 -7.56 -9.37
N ALA A 590 42.78 -7.68 -9.29
CA ALA A 590 42.06 -8.72 -9.97
C ALA A 590 40.76 -8.23 -10.58
N LEU A 591 40.47 -8.68 -11.80
CA LEU A 591 39.18 -8.64 -12.43
C LEU A 591 38.50 -9.98 -12.27
N MET A 592 37.27 -9.99 -11.80
CA MET A 592 36.47 -11.19 -11.70
C MET A 592 35.20 -11.02 -12.54
N LEU A 593 34.89 -12.03 -13.33
CA LEU A 593 33.65 -12.18 -14.06
C LEU A 593 32.91 -13.37 -13.47
N ASP A 594 31.61 -13.22 -13.25
CA ASP A 594 30.77 -14.30 -12.77
C ASP A 594 29.40 -14.27 -13.43
N GLY A 595 28.80 -15.45 -13.49
CA GLY A 595 27.47 -15.63 -14.04
C GLY A 595 26.78 -16.84 -13.47
N GLU A 596 25.46 -16.80 -13.52
CA GLU A 596 24.56 -17.86 -13.13
C GLU A 596 23.42 -17.91 -14.15
N ALA A 597 23.06 -19.12 -14.57
CA ALA A 597 21.90 -19.36 -15.42
C ALA A 597 21.08 -20.51 -14.84
N GLY A 598 19.79 -20.29 -14.74
CA GLY A 598 18.83 -21.27 -14.24
C GLY A 598 18.03 -21.95 -15.35
N ASP A 599 17.22 -22.93 -14.97
CA ASP A 599 16.42 -23.75 -15.87
C ASP A 599 15.13 -23.04 -16.36
N SER A 600 14.69 -21.95 -15.73
CA SER A 600 13.51 -21.16 -16.14
C SER A 600 13.84 -19.81 -16.81
N GLY A 601 15.09 -19.59 -17.21
CA GLY A 601 15.48 -18.36 -17.89
C GLY A 601 16.08 -17.28 -17.01
N ASP A 602 16.21 -17.52 -15.70
CA ASP A 602 16.87 -16.57 -14.81
C ASP A 602 18.35 -16.47 -15.11
N GLU A 603 18.82 -15.25 -15.24
CA GLU A 603 20.20 -14.96 -15.54
C GLU A 603 20.77 -13.92 -14.57
N ARG A 604 21.99 -14.14 -14.16
CA ARG A 604 22.78 -13.15 -13.44
C ARG A 604 24.20 -13.14 -14.01
N TRP A 605 24.72 -11.98 -14.29
CA TRP A 605 26.12 -11.81 -14.64
C TRP A 605 26.67 -10.54 -14.00
N GLY A 606 27.94 -10.57 -13.64
CA GLY A 606 28.61 -9.48 -12.97
C GLY A 606 30.10 -9.40 -13.29
N ALA A 607 30.63 -8.22 -13.03
CA ALA A 607 32.05 -7.96 -13.04
C ALA A 607 32.46 -7.31 -11.72
N SER A 608 33.61 -7.69 -11.20
CA SER A 608 34.15 -7.04 -10.01
C SER A 608 35.65 -6.76 -10.12
N LEU A 609 36.06 -5.63 -9.55
CA LEU A 609 37.44 -5.28 -9.34
C LEU A 609 37.79 -5.52 -7.88
N ARG A 610 38.92 -6.20 -7.64
CA ARG A 610 39.42 -6.47 -6.29
C ARG A 610 40.85 -5.99 -6.15
N TRP A 611 41.13 -5.34 -5.06
CA TRP A 611 42.49 -5.02 -4.62
C TRP A 611 42.77 -5.70 -3.29
N THR A 612 44.00 -6.25 -3.18
CA THR A 612 44.44 -6.92 -1.95
C THR A 612 45.90 -6.51 -1.70
N LYS A 613 46.30 -6.30 -0.46
CA LYS A 613 47.69 -6.04 -0.10
C LYS A 613 48.23 -7.20 0.71
N HIS A 614 49.28 -7.83 0.17
CA HIS A 614 50.05 -8.83 0.85
C HIS A 614 51.31 -8.14 1.46
N PHE A 615 51.58 -8.38 2.70
CA PHE A 615 52.75 -7.85 3.41
C PHE A 615 53.86 -8.88 3.52
#